data_d056dc7b09f52d4d3ac4d79e2f6c02f6
#
_entry.id   d056dc7b09f52d4d3ac4d79e2f6c02f6
#
_cell.length_a   1.000
_cell.length_b   1.000
_cell.length_c   1.000
_cell.angle_alpha   90.00
_cell.angle_beta   90.00
_cell.angle_gamma   90.00
#
_symmetry.space_group_name_H-M   'P 1'
#
loop_
_entity.id
_entity.type
_entity.pdbx_description
1 polymer ?
#
loop_
_entity_poly.entity_id
_entity_poly.type
_entity_poly.pdbx_seq_one_letter_code
_entity_poly.pdbx_strand_id
1 'polypeptide(L)'
;MDNPKVCLDEEVLRKGAEVVKATNARIAKAIGTNPAARTTCVKPEGTTSQLLGTSSGIHPQWDKRYIRTMTLNNDEPQLEFFKLWNAHMTEPKVGNPNATIINFPIEASPGAITRHDLTAIGFLQTVLKVQKAWVKTGCAHDDHTPGAHHNVSNTCSVRPDEWDQVEEFIWTWRRDITGVSLLPHDGDQKYIQAPYQSLTTAEDVLKWNKLKPVPVDFTQFREKTDNTMLKQTVACGGGGCEVI
;
A
#
# COMPACT_ATOMS: atom_id res chain seq x y z
N MET A 1 8.63 -2.41 2.38
CA MET A 1 9.26 -3.77 2.49
C MET A 1 10.16 -4.14 1.30
N ASP A 2 10.28 -3.28 0.29
CA ASP A 2 11.10 -3.55 -0.92
C ASP A 2 12.61 -3.53 -0.67
N ASN A 3 13.07 -2.72 0.26
CA ASN A 3 14.46 -2.71 0.73
C ASN A 3 14.51 -2.76 2.26
N PRO A 4 14.26 -3.95 2.87
CA PRO A 4 14.15 -4.07 4.32
C PRO A 4 15.42 -3.71 5.07
N LYS A 5 16.60 -3.90 4.46
CA LYS A 5 17.89 -3.55 5.08
C LYS A 5 18.03 -2.07 5.37
N VAL A 6 17.37 -1.21 4.61
CA VAL A 6 17.38 0.25 4.80
C VAL A 6 16.09 0.72 5.46
N CYS A 7 14.94 0.32 4.90
CA CYS A 7 13.64 0.83 5.35
C CYS A 7 13.21 0.31 6.74
N LEU A 8 13.81 -0.78 7.22
CA LEU A 8 13.53 -1.35 8.54
C LEU A 8 14.73 -1.30 9.49
N ASP A 9 15.77 -0.57 9.13
CA ASP A 9 16.90 -0.29 10.03
C ASP A 9 16.46 0.75 11.07
N GLU A 10 16.60 0.42 12.35
CA GLU A 10 16.10 1.27 13.44
C GLU A 10 16.89 2.59 13.56
N GLU A 11 18.18 2.57 13.26
CA GLU A 11 19.00 3.78 13.32
C GLU A 11 18.64 4.73 12.18
N VAL A 12 18.42 4.20 10.96
CA VAL A 12 17.95 4.97 9.81
C VAL A 12 16.59 5.60 10.09
N LEU A 13 15.64 4.80 10.63
CA LEU A 13 14.31 5.28 10.98
C LEU A 13 14.37 6.39 12.04
N ARG A 14 15.14 6.21 13.11
CA ARG A 14 15.26 7.18 14.20
C ARG A 14 15.89 8.47 13.72
N LYS A 15 17.05 8.39 13.07
CA LYS A 15 17.73 9.57 12.51
C LYS A 15 16.86 10.32 11.50
N GLY A 16 16.17 9.57 10.62
CA GLY A 16 15.22 10.16 9.67
C GLY A 16 14.10 10.93 10.37
N ALA A 17 13.51 10.37 11.41
CA ALA A 17 12.45 11.03 12.18
C ALA A 17 12.95 12.28 12.93
N GLU A 18 14.17 12.24 13.47
CA GLU A 18 14.81 13.40 14.10
C GLU A 18 15.02 14.55 13.10
N VAL A 19 15.49 14.23 11.90
CA VAL A 19 15.68 15.23 10.83
C VAL A 19 14.33 15.85 10.42
N VAL A 20 13.28 15.04 10.27
CA VAL A 20 11.94 15.54 9.96
C VAL A 20 11.43 16.45 11.06
N LYS A 21 11.56 16.05 12.33
CA LYS A 21 11.14 16.85 13.50
C LYS A 21 11.90 18.18 13.58
N ALA A 22 13.21 18.16 13.44
CA ALA A 22 14.04 19.38 13.46
C ALA A 22 13.72 20.32 12.30
N THR A 23 13.50 19.77 11.09
CA THR A 23 13.11 20.54 9.92
C THR A 23 11.74 21.18 10.11
N ASN A 24 10.76 20.43 10.63
CA ASN A 24 9.44 20.95 10.96
C ASN A 24 9.53 22.14 11.93
N ALA A 25 10.28 21.99 13.02
CA ALA A 25 10.45 23.09 14.00
C ALA A 25 11.09 24.35 13.37
N ARG A 26 12.12 24.15 12.54
CA ARG A 26 12.80 25.25 11.82
C ARG A 26 11.86 25.99 10.87
N ILE A 27 11.08 25.26 10.08
CA ILE A 27 10.15 25.85 9.12
C ILE A 27 8.98 26.51 9.83
N ALA A 28 8.40 25.87 10.86
CA ALA A 28 7.31 26.45 11.66
C ALA A 28 7.72 27.82 12.25
N LYS A 29 8.95 27.91 12.79
CA LYS A 29 9.50 29.20 13.27
C LYS A 29 9.58 30.24 12.15
N ALA A 30 10.04 29.84 10.96
CA ALA A 30 10.21 30.76 9.83
C ALA A 30 8.89 31.33 9.30
N ILE A 31 7.80 30.55 9.36
CA ILE A 31 6.46 30.97 8.90
C ILE A 31 5.57 31.45 10.04
N GLY A 32 6.05 31.52 11.27
CA GLY A 32 5.32 32.07 12.43
C GLY A 32 4.21 31.16 12.97
N THR A 33 4.35 29.85 12.83
CA THR A 33 3.40 28.85 13.35
C THR A 33 4.03 27.99 14.45
N ASN A 34 3.20 27.26 15.19
CA ASN A 34 3.70 26.25 16.12
C ASN A 34 4.23 25.03 15.38
N PRO A 35 5.30 24.38 15.86
CA PRO A 35 5.72 23.09 15.35
C PRO A 35 4.60 22.05 15.47
N ALA A 36 4.54 21.14 14.49
CA ALA A 36 3.60 20.03 14.54
C ALA A 36 3.90 19.11 15.74
N ALA A 37 2.85 18.73 16.46
CA ALA A 37 2.98 17.79 17.58
C ALA A 37 3.44 16.39 17.14
N ARG A 38 3.14 15.99 15.89
CA ARG A 38 3.43 14.70 15.30
C ARG A 38 3.88 14.91 13.86
N THR A 39 5.08 14.44 13.50
CA THR A 39 5.68 14.72 12.18
C THR A 39 5.82 13.49 11.30
N THR A 40 5.65 12.30 11.85
CA THR A 40 5.84 11.04 11.13
C THR A 40 4.68 10.08 11.32
N CYS A 41 4.36 9.34 10.27
CA CYS A 41 3.39 8.23 10.27
C CYS A 41 3.76 7.25 9.15
N VAL A 42 3.05 6.14 9.06
CA VAL A 42 3.08 5.26 7.89
C VAL A 42 1.66 5.08 7.39
N LYS A 43 1.46 5.37 6.12
CA LYS A 43 0.17 5.23 5.42
C LYS A 43 0.22 4.09 4.40
N PRO A 44 -0.91 3.48 4.06
CA PRO A 44 -0.94 2.33 3.14
C PRO A 44 -0.80 2.73 1.67
N GLU A 45 -0.62 3.88 1.25
CA GLU A 45 -0.30 4.41 -0.09
C GLU A 45 -0.68 3.48 -1.28
N GLY A 46 -1.96 3.15 -1.41
CA GLY A 46 -2.43 2.17 -2.39
C GLY A 46 -2.18 2.58 -3.85
N THR A 47 -2.36 3.86 -4.19
CA THR A 47 -2.14 4.39 -5.55
C THR A 47 -0.70 4.78 -5.79
N THR A 48 -0.08 5.52 -4.87
CA THR A 48 1.29 6.00 -5.00
C THR A 48 2.29 4.84 -5.05
N SER A 49 2.07 3.78 -4.27
CA SER A 49 2.92 2.58 -4.32
C SER A 49 2.91 1.90 -5.68
N GLN A 50 1.77 1.88 -6.38
CA GLN A 50 1.68 1.34 -7.74
C GLN A 50 2.49 2.20 -8.74
N LEU A 51 2.39 3.52 -8.63
CA LEU A 51 3.15 4.44 -9.47
C LEU A 51 4.67 4.29 -9.27
N LEU A 52 5.10 4.06 -8.02
CA LEU A 52 6.50 3.91 -7.67
C LEU A 52 7.01 2.45 -7.81
N GLY A 53 6.14 1.49 -8.11
CA GLY A 53 6.49 0.07 -8.18
C GLY A 53 6.96 -0.51 -6.84
N THR A 54 6.44 0.00 -5.72
CA THR A 54 6.82 -0.41 -4.36
C THR A 54 5.67 -1.12 -3.66
N SER A 55 5.96 -1.76 -2.53
CA SER A 55 4.93 -2.26 -1.62
C SER A 55 4.17 -1.11 -0.95
N SER A 56 2.95 -1.38 -0.48
CA SER A 56 2.06 -0.39 0.10
C SER A 56 2.38 -0.14 1.59
N GLY A 57 3.08 0.95 1.88
CA GLY A 57 3.44 1.33 3.26
C GLY A 57 4.23 0.26 3.98
N ILE A 58 3.72 -0.23 5.13
CA ILE A 58 4.37 -1.28 5.92
C ILE A 58 4.11 -2.70 5.38
N HIS A 59 3.18 -2.86 4.43
CA HIS A 59 2.80 -4.18 3.95
C HIS A 59 3.90 -4.82 3.11
N PRO A 60 4.07 -6.17 3.16
CA PRO A 60 4.95 -6.89 2.26
C PRO A 60 4.44 -6.83 0.82
N GLN A 61 5.28 -7.17 -0.13
CA GLN A 61 4.85 -7.45 -1.50
C GLN A 61 3.90 -8.65 -1.51
N TRP A 62 2.95 -8.64 -2.44
CA TRP A 62 2.01 -9.76 -2.58
C TRP A 62 2.72 -11.08 -2.87
N ASP A 63 3.62 -11.07 -3.83
CA ASP A 63 4.45 -12.19 -4.25
C ASP A 63 5.71 -11.65 -4.95
N LYS A 64 6.65 -12.53 -5.29
CA LYS A 64 7.82 -12.17 -6.10
C LYS A 64 7.42 -11.75 -7.52
N ARG A 65 6.46 -12.44 -8.11
CA ARG A 65 5.81 -12.09 -9.38
C ARG A 65 4.32 -12.35 -9.29
N TYR A 66 3.53 -11.41 -9.76
CA TYR A 66 2.07 -11.51 -9.75
C TYR A 66 1.45 -10.61 -10.82
N ILE A 67 0.17 -10.81 -11.10
CA ILE A 67 -0.60 -9.92 -11.95
C ILE A 67 -1.42 -9.00 -11.06
N ARG A 68 -1.26 -7.69 -11.26
CA ARG A 68 -2.12 -6.68 -10.65
C ARG A 68 -3.22 -6.29 -11.63
N THR A 69 -4.48 -6.46 -11.21
CA THR A 69 -5.65 -6.15 -12.00
C THR A 69 -6.26 -4.82 -11.56
N MET A 70 -6.50 -3.92 -12.50
CA MET A 70 -7.19 -2.66 -12.28
C MET A 70 -8.47 -2.64 -13.12
N THR A 71 -9.53 -2.05 -12.57
CA THR A 71 -10.81 -1.88 -13.28
C THR A 71 -10.97 -0.42 -13.67
N LEU A 72 -11.33 -0.17 -14.95
CA LEU A 72 -11.69 1.14 -15.47
C LEU A 72 -13.05 1.04 -16.16
N ASN A 73 -13.80 2.13 -16.20
CA ASN A 73 -15.04 2.18 -16.98
C ASN A 73 -14.70 2.33 -18.47
N ASN A 74 -15.56 1.79 -19.32
CA ASN A 74 -15.31 1.80 -20.76
C ASN A 74 -15.38 3.20 -21.39
N ASP A 75 -16.01 4.15 -20.71
CA ASP A 75 -16.13 5.55 -21.14
C ASP A 75 -14.97 6.44 -20.65
N GLU A 76 -13.99 5.87 -19.92
CA GLU A 76 -12.81 6.62 -19.48
C GLU A 76 -11.83 6.84 -20.67
N PRO A 77 -11.57 8.10 -21.06
CA PRO A 77 -10.72 8.38 -22.21
C PRO A 77 -9.28 7.85 -22.06
N GLN A 78 -8.80 7.74 -20.83
CA GLN A 78 -7.48 7.20 -20.50
C GLN A 78 -7.37 5.71 -20.87
N LEU A 79 -8.47 4.96 -20.74
CA LEU A 79 -8.50 3.55 -21.14
C LEU A 79 -8.32 3.39 -22.65
N GLU A 80 -9.04 4.18 -23.45
CA GLU A 80 -8.91 4.14 -24.91
C GLU A 80 -7.52 4.59 -25.35
N PHE A 81 -6.96 5.61 -24.72
CA PHE A 81 -5.60 6.04 -24.98
C PHE A 81 -4.57 4.94 -24.65
N PHE A 82 -4.73 4.26 -23.51
CA PHE A 82 -3.86 3.14 -23.12
C PHE A 82 -3.93 1.98 -24.12
N LYS A 83 -5.13 1.64 -24.60
CA LYS A 83 -5.34 0.55 -25.57
C LYS A 83 -4.64 0.74 -26.90
N LEU A 84 -4.27 1.96 -27.30
CA LEU A 84 -3.53 2.21 -28.55
C LEU A 84 -2.20 1.44 -28.58
N TRP A 85 -1.59 1.18 -27.43
CA TRP A 85 -0.31 0.45 -27.32
C TRP A 85 -0.43 -0.88 -26.58
N ASN A 86 -1.37 -0.98 -25.63
CA ASN A 86 -1.45 -2.07 -24.67
C ASN A 86 -2.81 -2.79 -24.67
N ALA A 87 -3.48 -2.89 -25.82
CA ALA A 87 -4.74 -3.61 -25.92
C ALA A 87 -4.65 -5.06 -25.42
N HIS A 88 -3.49 -5.72 -25.62
CA HIS A 88 -3.22 -7.09 -25.18
C HIS A 88 -3.20 -7.27 -23.66
N MET A 89 -3.11 -6.17 -22.89
CA MET A 89 -3.17 -6.19 -21.42
C MET A 89 -4.59 -6.03 -20.88
N THR A 90 -5.57 -5.80 -21.77
CA THR A 90 -6.96 -5.50 -21.40
C THR A 90 -7.87 -6.68 -21.68
N GLU A 91 -8.88 -6.85 -20.85
CA GLU A 91 -9.98 -7.80 -21.07
C GLU A 91 -11.29 -7.26 -20.47
N PRO A 92 -12.46 -7.66 -21.01
CA PRO A 92 -13.75 -7.26 -20.45
C PRO A 92 -13.89 -7.71 -18.99
N LYS A 93 -14.49 -6.90 -18.14
CA LYS A 93 -14.76 -7.29 -16.75
C LYS A 93 -15.92 -8.28 -16.70
N VAL A 94 -15.69 -9.43 -16.07
CA VAL A 94 -16.74 -10.43 -15.84
C VAL A 94 -17.82 -9.84 -14.93
N GLY A 95 -19.08 -9.99 -15.36
CA GLY A 95 -20.24 -9.48 -14.61
C GLY A 95 -20.50 -7.97 -14.71
N ASN A 96 -19.66 -7.21 -15.44
CA ASN A 96 -19.90 -5.79 -15.71
C ASN A 96 -19.51 -5.42 -17.15
N PRO A 97 -20.46 -5.36 -18.10
CA PRO A 97 -20.19 -5.06 -19.49
C PRO A 97 -19.70 -3.61 -19.74
N ASN A 98 -19.86 -2.72 -18.77
CA ASN A 98 -19.45 -1.32 -18.87
C ASN A 98 -18.03 -1.07 -18.34
N ALA A 99 -17.32 -2.14 -17.97
CA ALA A 99 -15.98 -2.02 -17.42
C ALA A 99 -14.98 -2.95 -18.13
N THR A 100 -13.77 -2.48 -18.22
CA THR A 100 -12.60 -3.22 -18.72
C THR A 100 -11.60 -3.35 -17.57
N ILE A 101 -10.91 -4.47 -17.49
CA ILE A 101 -9.76 -4.63 -16.61
C ILE A 101 -8.46 -4.50 -17.39
N ILE A 102 -7.46 -3.97 -16.73
CA ILE A 102 -6.07 -3.94 -17.18
C ILE A 102 -5.25 -4.83 -16.26
N ASN A 103 -4.50 -5.75 -16.85
CA ASN A 103 -3.61 -6.67 -16.13
C ASN A 103 -2.18 -6.18 -16.24
N PHE A 104 -1.56 -5.82 -15.11
CA PHE A 104 -0.16 -5.40 -15.05
C PHE A 104 0.71 -6.53 -14.52
N PRO A 105 1.78 -6.94 -15.23
CA PRO A 105 2.76 -7.85 -14.69
C PRO A 105 3.65 -7.11 -13.69
N ILE A 106 3.65 -7.57 -12.45
CA ILE A 106 4.45 -6.97 -11.38
C ILE A 106 5.56 -7.95 -11.00
N GLU A 107 6.77 -7.43 -10.85
CA GLU A 107 7.92 -8.13 -10.29
C GLU A 107 8.47 -7.33 -9.12
N ALA A 108 8.52 -7.95 -7.95
CA ALA A 108 9.03 -7.31 -6.74
C ALA A 108 10.55 -7.09 -6.85
N SER A 109 11.06 -6.05 -6.19
CA SER A 109 12.49 -5.76 -6.13
C SER A 109 13.27 -6.96 -5.55
N PRO A 110 14.50 -7.21 -6.02
CA PRO A 110 15.33 -8.25 -5.45
C PRO A 110 15.55 -8.04 -3.94
N GLY A 111 15.23 -9.06 -3.13
CA GLY A 111 15.32 -9.01 -1.68
C GLY A 111 14.13 -8.36 -0.97
N ALA A 112 13.07 -8.01 -1.70
CA ALA A 112 11.81 -7.58 -1.09
C ALA A 112 11.21 -8.70 -0.23
N ILE A 113 10.61 -8.30 0.89
CA ILE A 113 9.82 -9.20 1.73
C ILE A 113 8.44 -9.38 1.10
N THR A 114 8.05 -10.61 0.90
CA THR A 114 6.72 -11.00 0.45
C THR A 114 5.84 -11.44 1.62
N ARG A 115 4.54 -11.50 1.40
CA ARG A 115 3.59 -12.01 2.41
C ARG A 115 3.86 -13.46 2.84
N HIS A 116 4.56 -14.24 2.02
CA HIS A 116 4.93 -15.62 2.32
C HIS A 116 6.14 -15.73 3.25
N ASP A 117 6.91 -14.65 3.39
CA ASP A 117 8.11 -14.60 4.23
C ASP A 117 7.79 -14.19 5.69
N LEU A 118 6.53 -13.85 5.99
CA LEU A 118 6.11 -13.34 7.29
C LEU A 118 5.02 -14.20 7.93
N THR A 119 5.17 -14.43 9.22
CA THR A 119 4.08 -14.81 10.12
C THR A 119 3.33 -13.57 10.60
N ALA A 120 2.14 -13.73 11.19
CA ALA A 120 1.42 -12.61 11.81
C ALA A 120 2.27 -11.92 12.86
N ILE A 121 2.98 -12.66 13.72
CA ILE A 121 3.88 -12.11 14.74
C ILE A 121 5.06 -11.39 14.11
N GLY A 122 5.71 -11.95 13.09
CA GLY A 122 6.82 -11.29 12.39
C GLY A 122 6.40 -9.96 11.76
N PHE A 123 5.19 -9.91 11.21
CA PHE A 123 4.62 -8.67 10.69
C PHE A 123 4.35 -7.65 11.82
N LEU A 124 3.71 -8.04 12.91
CA LEU A 124 3.41 -7.17 14.05
C LEU A 124 4.69 -6.67 14.74
N GLN A 125 5.74 -7.48 14.83
CA GLN A 125 7.05 -7.04 15.31
C GLN A 125 7.64 -5.94 14.41
N THR A 126 7.45 -6.05 13.10
CA THR A 126 7.88 -5.02 12.15
C THR A 126 7.09 -3.73 12.35
N VAL A 127 5.77 -3.83 12.52
CA VAL A 127 4.91 -2.68 12.85
C VAL A 127 5.36 -2.00 14.13
N LEU A 128 5.60 -2.77 15.19
CA LEU A 128 6.08 -2.26 16.48
C LEU A 128 7.45 -1.56 16.37
N LYS A 129 8.39 -2.16 15.62
CA LYS A 129 9.70 -1.55 15.35
C LYS A 129 9.56 -0.17 14.72
N VAL A 130 8.77 -0.07 13.64
CA VAL A 130 8.56 1.20 12.93
C VAL A 130 7.77 2.19 13.79
N GLN A 131 6.79 1.72 14.58
CA GLN A 131 6.06 2.55 15.52
C GLN A 131 7.03 3.21 16.53
N LYS A 132 7.97 2.45 17.08
CA LYS A 132 8.95 2.96 18.06
C LYS A 132 10.00 3.86 17.42
N ALA A 133 10.63 3.40 16.34
CA ALA A 133 11.79 4.08 15.77
C ALA A 133 11.44 5.29 14.90
N TRP A 134 10.32 5.23 14.17
CA TRP A 134 9.91 6.28 13.24
C TRP A 134 8.81 7.17 13.84
N VAL A 135 7.71 6.58 14.28
CA VAL A 135 6.50 7.34 14.63
C VAL A 135 6.66 8.01 15.99
N LYS A 136 7.11 7.30 17.02
CA LYS A 136 7.33 7.88 18.36
C LYS A 136 8.44 8.93 18.34
N THR A 137 9.55 8.65 17.67
CA THR A 137 10.67 9.60 17.54
C THR A 137 10.24 10.89 16.85
N GLY A 138 9.29 10.84 15.92
CA GLY A 138 8.75 12.01 15.22
C GLY A 138 7.75 12.86 16.04
N CYS A 139 7.45 12.49 17.28
CA CYS A 139 6.61 13.31 18.16
C CYS A 139 7.42 14.45 18.78
N ALA A 140 6.78 15.62 18.94
CA ALA A 140 7.41 16.78 19.53
C ALA A 140 7.70 16.60 21.03
N HIS A 141 6.86 15.86 21.73
CA HIS A 141 6.96 15.55 23.14
C HIS A 141 7.17 14.05 23.34
N ASP A 142 7.97 13.70 24.34
CA ASP A 142 8.06 12.34 24.87
C ASP A 142 6.75 12.02 25.64
N ASP A 143 5.66 12.01 24.90
CA ASP A 143 4.36 11.71 25.48
C ASP A 143 4.23 10.20 25.61
N HIS A 144 4.35 9.74 26.85
CA HIS A 144 4.09 8.35 27.23
C HIS A 144 2.60 8.01 27.24
N THR A 145 1.73 8.96 26.84
CA THR A 145 0.29 8.75 26.75
C THR A 145 -0.01 7.72 25.67
N PRO A 146 -0.61 6.58 26.03
CA PRO A 146 -1.01 5.57 25.04
C PRO A 146 -1.94 6.19 23.98
N GLY A 147 -1.66 5.90 22.71
CA GLY A 147 -2.47 6.41 21.60
C GLY A 147 -2.21 7.86 21.18
N ALA A 148 -1.29 8.57 21.84
CA ALA A 148 -0.94 9.97 21.48
C ALA A 148 -0.11 10.10 20.19
N HIS A 149 0.29 9.01 19.59
CA HIS A 149 1.13 8.95 18.38
C HIS A 149 0.30 8.74 17.12
N HIS A 150 0.87 9.05 15.96
CA HIS A 150 0.32 8.58 14.70
C HIS A 150 0.39 7.06 14.60
N ASN A 151 -0.36 6.49 13.67
CA ASN A 151 -0.37 5.06 13.42
C ASN A 151 0.66 4.65 12.36
N VAL A 152 1.20 3.43 12.50
CA VAL A 152 1.71 2.64 11.38
C VAL A 152 0.52 1.87 10.83
N SER A 153 -0.13 2.41 9.80
CA SER A 153 -1.33 1.80 9.21
C SER A 153 -1.00 0.43 8.67
N ASN A 154 -1.76 -0.56 9.11
CA ASN A 154 -1.46 -1.96 8.82
C ASN A 154 -2.72 -2.81 8.76
N THR A 155 -2.63 -3.92 8.04
CA THR A 155 -3.59 -5.01 8.03
C THR A 155 -2.81 -6.31 8.15
N CYS A 156 -2.99 -7.01 9.27
CA CYS A 156 -2.32 -8.26 9.58
C CYS A 156 -3.24 -9.43 9.23
N SER A 157 -2.79 -10.31 8.34
CA SER A 157 -3.48 -11.57 8.05
C SER A 157 -3.03 -12.62 9.06
N VAL A 158 -3.99 -13.24 9.76
CA VAL A 158 -3.74 -14.16 10.88
C VAL A 158 -4.23 -15.55 10.52
N ARG A 159 -3.33 -16.54 10.55
CA ARG A 159 -3.69 -17.95 10.34
C ARG A 159 -4.42 -18.51 11.57
N PRO A 160 -5.19 -19.58 11.41
CA PRO A 160 -5.97 -20.16 12.51
C PRO A 160 -5.16 -20.53 13.76
N ASP A 161 -3.91 -20.91 13.58
CA ASP A 161 -2.97 -21.32 14.64
C ASP A 161 -2.15 -20.17 15.24
N GLU A 162 -2.30 -18.94 14.74
CA GLU A 162 -1.54 -17.77 15.19
C GLU A 162 -2.34 -16.86 16.17
N TRP A 163 -3.64 -17.05 16.34
CA TRP A 163 -4.50 -16.12 17.05
C TRP A 163 -4.10 -15.90 18.51
N ASP A 164 -3.79 -16.96 19.25
CA ASP A 164 -3.40 -16.84 20.67
C ASP A 164 -2.12 -16.01 20.83
N GLN A 165 -1.14 -16.22 19.96
CA GLN A 165 0.11 -15.46 19.97
C GLN A 165 -0.12 -13.99 19.59
N VAL A 166 -1.02 -13.72 18.64
CA VAL A 166 -1.38 -12.36 18.21
C VAL A 166 -2.07 -11.62 19.34
N GLU A 167 -3.01 -12.27 20.07
CA GLU A 167 -3.66 -11.70 21.24
C GLU A 167 -2.66 -11.32 22.31
N GLU A 168 -1.78 -12.25 22.70
CA GLU A 168 -0.73 -12.01 23.70
C GLU A 168 0.21 -10.87 23.28
N PHE A 169 0.61 -10.85 22.01
CA PHE A 169 1.47 -9.80 21.48
C PHE A 169 0.81 -8.43 21.59
N ILE A 170 -0.44 -8.30 21.12
CA ILE A 170 -1.19 -7.03 21.15
C ILE A 170 -1.41 -6.59 22.61
N TRP A 171 -1.76 -7.50 23.50
CA TRP A 171 -1.92 -7.20 24.93
C TRP A 171 -0.63 -6.69 25.55
N THR A 172 0.49 -7.36 25.28
CA THR A 172 1.81 -6.97 25.77
C THR A 172 2.20 -5.58 25.32
N TRP A 173 2.01 -5.27 24.03
CA TRP A 173 2.43 -4.01 23.41
C TRP A 173 1.30 -2.98 23.24
N ARG A 174 0.17 -3.14 23.93
CA ARG A 174 -1.03 -2.29 23.82
C ARG A 174 -0.81 -0.80 24.07
N ARG A 175 0.29 -0.42 24.72
CA ARG A 175 0.67 0.99 24.95
C ARG A 175 1.56 1.57 23.86
N ASP A 176 2.15 0.71 23.06
CA ASP A 176 3.06 1.10 21.97
C ASP A 176 2.37 1.09 20.62
N ILE A 177 1.45 0.16 20.39
CA ILE A 177 0.71 0.02 19.14
C ILE A 177 -0.52 0.91 19.18
N THR A 178 -0.66 1.80 18.20
CA THR A 178 -1.79 2.75 18.13
C THR A 178 -3.04 2.10 17.54
N GLY A 179 -2.87 1.20 16.57
CA GLY A 179 -3.97 0.46 15.96
C GLY A 179 -3.48 -0.68 15.07
N VAL A 180 -4.25 -1.75 15.03
CA VAL A 180 -4.03 -2.93 14.18
C VAL A 180 -5.35 -3.35 13.57
N SER A 181 -5.37 -3.61 12.27
CA SER A 181 -6.46 -4.31 11.60
C SER A 181 -6.09 -5.78 11.46
N LEU A 182 -6.93 -6.66 11.96
CA LEU A 182 -6.74 -8.10 11.88
C LEU A 182 -7.73 -8.71 10.89
N LEU A 183 -7.24 -9.54 9.97
CA LEU A 183 -8.06 -10.32 9.06
C LEU A 183 -7.72 -11.80 9.20
N PRO A 184 -8.73 -12.69 9.26
CA PRO A 184 -8.48 -14.12 9.13
C PRO A 184 -7.81 -14.42 7.78
N HIS A 185 -6.80 -15.28 7.81
CA HIS A 185 -6.23 -15.80 6.58
C HIS A 185 -7.19 -16.80 5.93
N ASP A 186 -7.67 -16.48 4.74
CA ASP A 186 -8.72 -17.22 4.03
C ASP A 186 -8.17 -18.30 3.07
N GLY A 187 -6.84 -18.56 3.12
CA GLY A 187 -6.19 -19.55 2.26
C GLY A 187 -6.01 -19.11 0.81
N ASP A 188 -5.96 -17.81 0.55
CA ASP A 188 -5.76 -17.25 -0.80
C ASP A 188 -6.81 -17.70 -1.82
N GLN A 189 -8.07 -17.56 -1.47
CA GLN A 189 -9.18 -17.91 -2.37
C GLN A 189 -9.03 -17.20 -3.72
N LYS A 190 -8.99 -18.00 -4.78
CA LYS A 190 -8.93 -17.50 -6.15
C LYS A 190 -10.34 -17.22 -6.64
N TYR A 191 -10.56 -16.00 -7.08
CA TYR A 191 -11.76 -15.64 -7.84
C TYR A 191 -11.38 -14.96 -9.15
N ILE A 192 -12.31 -15.02 -10.10
CA ILE A 192 -12.09 -14.50 -11.46
C ILE A 192 -11.75 -13.02 -11.38
N GLN A 193 -10.65 -12.63 -12.03
CA GLN A 193 -10.20 -11.24 -12.12
C GLN A 193 -9.92 -10.58 -10.74
N ALA A 194 -9.38 -11.36 -9.80
CA ALA A 194 -8.94 -10.83 -8.51
C ALA A 194 -7.96 -9.66 -8.69
N PRO A 195 -7.98 -8.65 -7.80
CA PRO A 195 -7.06 -7.51 -7.87
C PRO A 195 -5.58 -7.90 -7.83
N TYR A 196 -5.26 -9.02 -7.17
CA TYR A 196 -3.95 -9.64 -7.13
C TYR A 196 -4.08 -11.10 -7.53
N GLN A 197 -3.30 -11.53 -8.50
CA GLN A 197 -3.31 -12.91 -9.01
C GLN A 197 -1.91 -13.51 -8.91
N SER A 198 -1.76 -14.49 -8.04
CA SER A 198 -0.50 -15.24 -7.89
C SER A 198 -0.27 -16.17 -9.10
N LEU A 199 0.98 -16.37 -9.47
CA LEU A 199 1.38 -17.25 -10.55
C LEU A 199 1.56 -18.68 -10.02
N THR A 200 0.46 -19.43 -9.93
CA THR A 200 0.47 -20.76 -9.31
C THR A 200 0.51 -21.92 -10.32
N THR A 201 0.19 -21.62 -11.58
CA THR A 201 0.18 -22.60 -12.68
C THR A 201 1.11 -22.19 -13.81
N ALA A 202 1.46 -23.13 -14.69
CA ALA A 202 2.22 -22.81 -15.90
C ALA A 202 1.45 -21.85 -16.82
N GLU A 203 0.13 -21.91 -16.82
CA GLU A 203 -0.74 -21.02 -17.57
C GLU A 203 -0.66 -19.58 -17.03
N ASP A 204 -0.69 -19.40 -15.71
CA ASP A 204 -0.52 -18.07 -15.08
C ASP A 204 0.84 -17.47 -15.47
N VAL A 205 1.90 -18.26 -15.45
CA VAL A 205 3.24 -17.81 -15.86
C VAL A 205 3.27 -17.42 -17.35
N LEU A 206 2.62 -18.19 -18.21
CA LEU A 206 2.50 -17.86 -19.63
C LEU A 206 1.69 -16.59 -19.85
N LYS A 207 0.59 -16.42 -19.11
CA LYS A 207 -0.20 -15.18 -19.11
C LYS A 207 0.69 -13.99 -18.71
N TRP A 208 1.39 -14.07 -17.57
CA TRP A 208 2.29 -13.04 -17.09
C TRP A 208 3.37 -12.66 -18.11
N ASN A 209 4.00 -13.64 -18.73
CA ASN A 209 5.04 -13.42 -19.74
C ASN A 209 4.53 -12.73 -21.01
N LYS A 210 3.25 -12.86 -21.34
CA LYS A 210 2.61 -12.18 -22.47
C LYS A 210 2.26 -10.73 -22.15
N LEU A 211 2.10 -10.37 -20.88
CA LEU A 211 1.78 -9.03 -20.41
C LEU A 211 3.05 -8.15 -20.42
N LYS A 212 3.53 -7.80 -21.62
CA LYS A 212 4.71 -6.91 -21.78
C LYS A 212 4.23 -5.49 -22.02
N PRO A 213 4.27 -4.60 -21.01
CA PRO A 213 3.78 -3.24 -21.18
C PRO A 213 4.65 -2.48 -22.15
N VAL A 214 4.00 -1.80 -23.10
CA VAL A 214 4.63 -0.76 -23.92
C VAL A 214 4.48 0.56 -23.17
N PRO A 215 5.57 1.32 -22.96
CA PRO A 215 5.48 2.63 -22.32
C PRO A 215 4.49 3.55 -23.04
N VAL A 216 3.59 4.16 -22.27
CA VAL A 216 2.60 5.11 -22.79
C VAL A 216 2.98 6.50 -22.32
N ASP A 217 3.19 7.40 -23.27
CA ASP A 217 3.47 8.80 -22.96
C ASP A 217 2.15 9.57 -22.75
N PHE A 218 1.66 9.59 -21.52
CA PHE A 218 0.45 10.30 -21.15
C PHE A 218 0.57 11.83 -21.27
N THR A 219 1.75 12.39 -21.50
CA THR A 219 1.87 13.83 -21.79
C THR A 219 1.23 14.21 -23.14
N GLN A 220 1.06 13.23 -24.03
CA GLN A 220 0.37 13.40 -25.31
C GLN A 220 -1.15 13.25 -25.18
N PHE A 221 -1.64 12.73 -24.09
CA PHE A 221 -3.06 12.62 -23.82
C PHE A 221 -3.68 14.01 -23.65
N ARG A 222 -4.77 14.27 -24.34
CA ARG A 222 -5.55 15.50 -24.24
C ARG A 222 -6.99 15.14 -23.85
N GLU A 223 -7.39 15.57 -22.68
CA GLU A 223 -8.77 15.48 -22.27
C GLU A 223 -9.60 16.50 -23.07
N LYS A 224 -10.64 16.03 -23.75
CA LYS A 224 -11.48 16.86 -24.61
C LYS A 224 -12.57 17.59 -23.82
N THR A 225 -12.98 17.01 -22.71
CA THR A 225 -14.08 17.50 -21.88
C THR A 225 -13.73 17.21 -20.42
N ASP A 226 -13.78 18.23 -19.58
CA ASP A 226 -13.64 18.04 -18.13
C ASP A 226 -15.00 17.62 -17.57
N ASN A 227 -15.13 16.36 -17.26
CA ASN A 227 -16.30 15.77 -16.63
C ASN A 227 -16.15 15.62 -15.11
N THR A 228 -15.15 16.27 -14.50
CA THR A 228 -14.89 16.19 -13.08
C THR A 228 -16.03 16.84 -12.29
N MET A 229 -16.77 16.03 -11.56
CA MET A 229 -17.80 16.50 -10.64
C MET A 229 -17.29 16.40 -9.21
N LEU A 230 -16.82 17.52 -8.65
CA LEU A 230 -16.26 17.62 -7.29
C LEU A 230 -17.14 16.97 -6.19
N LYS A 231 -18.44 16.94 -6.38
CA LYS A 231 -19.40 16.31 -5.45
C LYS A 231 -19.42 14.77 -5.52
N GLN A 232 -18.80 14.16 -6.51
CA GLN A 232 -18.77 12.72 -6.73
C GLN A 232 -17.38 12.13 -6.63
N THR A 233 -16.37 12.95 -6.31
CA THR A 233 -15.01 12.45 -6.14
C THR A 233 -14.91 11.69 -4.82
N VAL A 234 -15.01 10.37 -4.91
CA VAL A 234 -14.74 9.48 -3.78
C VAL A 234 -13.26 9.55 -3.46
N ALA A 235 -12.89 9.95 -2.25
CA ALA A 235 -11.51 10.13 -1.83
C ALA A 235 -10.67 8.84 -1.83
N CYS A 236 -11.30 7.69 -2.04
CA CYS A 236 -10.67 6.37 -2.13
C CYS A 236 -11.23 5.61 -3.31
N GLY A 237 -10.77 5.91 -4.52
CA GLY A 237 -11.06 5.13 -5.72
C GLY A 237 -10.29 3.81 -5.75
N GLY A 238 -10.63 2.86 -4.91
CA GLY A 238 -9.96 1.57 -4.86
C GLY A 238 -10.59 0.62 -3.84
N GLY A 239 -11.84 0.26 -4.10
CA GLY A 239 -12.50 -0.82 -3.35
C GLY A 239 -12.95 -0.43 -1.94
N GLY A 240 -14.16 0.12 -1.81
CA GLY A 240 -14.96 -0.03 -0.61
C GLY A 240 -15.02 1.12 0.39
N CYS A 241 -14.94 2.37 -0.06
CA CYS A 241 -15.55 3.47 0.70
C CYS A 241 -16.68 4.07 -0.14
N GLU A 242 -17.87 3.51 -0.02
CA GLU A 242 -19.07 4.21 -0.42
C GLU A 242 -19.35 5.27 0.63
N VAL A 243 -19.26 6.53 0.23
CA VAL A 243 -19.85 7.62 1.01
C VAL A 243 -21.33 7.68 0.59
N ILE A 244 -22.20 7.29 1.52
CA ILE A 244 -23.63 7.49 1.42
C ILE A 244 -23.94 8.98 1.56
#